data_363058c63272e3c897975b95e1262836
#
_entry.id   363058c63272e3c897975b95e1262836
#
_cell.length_a   1.000
_cell.length_b   1.000
_cell.length_c   1.000
_cell.angle_alpha   90.00
_cell.angle_beta   90.00
_cell.angle_gamma   90.00
#
_symmetry.space_group_name_H-M   'P 1'
#
loop_
_entity.id
_entity.type
_entity.pdbx_description
1 polymer ?
#
loop_
_entity_poly.entity_id
_entity_poly.type
_entity_poly.pdbx_seq_one_letter_code
_entity_poly.pdbx_strand_id
1 'polypeptide(L)'
;RSKEISWKQQGLSYSEIAEKGGGIAATVNPTRVASDSELAHFGIERMREALRNGTTHMEAKSGYGLDTDTELRLLSIAEGLSAIERLPSMDLTWLGAHAVPIGGTIDSYVEEILSEQLPAILDQGIARSADVFCEPGWFSVEQSEDILKASRKGGLDLRMHIDEFVDGGGGVLAAELNVVSADHAHYTSDDARASMHESGVNTGFLPGTPYAMGENYPPFAHCLENDWMWSFASDFNPNCRTLSLPFL
;
A
#
# COMPACT_ATOMS: atom_id res chain seq x y z
N ARG A 1 1.48 15.47 -12.56
CA ARG A 1 1.54 14.21 -13.30
C ARG A 1 2.06 14.29 -14.73
N SER A 2 1.76 15.32 -15.51
CA SER A 2 2.43 15.52 -16.82
C SER A 2 3.96 15.60 -16.69
N LYS A 3 4.46 16.18 -15.60
CA LYS A 3 5.90 16.23 -15.29
C LYS A 3 6.46 14.83 -15.00
N GLU A 4 5.76 14.00 -14.23
CA GLU A 4 6.21 12.64 -13.91
C GLU A 4 6.28 11.74 -15.14
N ILE A 5 5.31 11.86 -16.07
CA ILE A 5 5.38 11.17 -17.37
C ILE A 5 6.63 11.60 -18.13
N SER A 6 6.91 12.92 -18.18
CA SER A 6 8.13 13.42 -18.83
C SER A 6 9.40 12.91 -18.15
N TRP A 7 9.44 12.81 -16.84
CA TRP A 7 10.58 12.28 -16.11
C TRP A 7 10.78 10.79 -16.37
N LYS A 8 9.70 10.00 -16.39
CA LYS A 8 9.75 8.58 -16.79
C LYS A 8 10.26 8.40 -18.21
N GLN A 9 9.80 9.23 -19.16
CA GLN A 9 10.30 9.22 -20.54
C GLN A 9 11.79 9.59 -20.65
N GLN A 10 12.32 10.35 -19.70
CA GLN A 10 13.75 10.67 -19.57
C GLN A 10 14.55 9.56 -18.88
N GLY A 11 13.91 8.47 -18.46
CA GLY A 11 14.54 7.33 -17.81
C GLY A 11 14.81 7.50 -16.31
N LEU A 12 14.15 8.48 -15.65
CA LEU A 12 14.29 8.62 -14.21
C LEU A 12 13.62 7.44 -13.49
N SER A 13 14.33 6.90 -12.50
CA SER A 13 13.81 5.89 -11.57
C SER A 13 12.70 6.47 -10.68
N TYR A 14 11.95 5.59 -10.03
CA TYR A 14 10.91 6.02 -9.07
C TYR A 14 11.51 6.83 -7.91
N SER A 15 12.65 6.41 -7.36
CA SER A 15 13.35 7.14 -6.30
C SER A 15 13.76 8.55 -6.73
N GLU A 16 14.32 8.71 -7.93
CA GLU A 16 14.67 10.03 -8.47
C GLU A 16 13.45 10.93 -8.71
N ILE A 17 12.32 10.33 -9.07
CA ILE A 17 11.04 11.04 -9.20
C ILE A 17 10.52 11.49 -7.85
N ALA A 18 10.61 10.62 -6.83
CA ALA A 18 10.22 10.94 -5.45
C ALA A 18 11.07 12.07 -4.87
N GLU A 19 12.39 12.05 -5.03
CA GLU A 19 13.29 13.14 -4.62
C GLU A 19 12.95 14.50 -5.25
N LYS A 20 12.38 14.48 -6.45
CA LYS A 20 11.90 15.69 -7.16
C LYS A 20 10.50 16.13 -6.71
N GLY A 21 9.94 15.49 -5.67
CA GLY A 21 8.60 15.78 -5.15
C GLY A 21 7.47 15.18 -5.99
N GLY A 22 7.76 14.14 -6.76
CA GLY A 22 6.77 13.29 -7.42
C GLY A 22 6.30 12.14 -6.54
N GLY A 23 5.67 11.14 -7.15
CA GLY A 23 5.21 9.94 -6.44
C GLY A 23 4.17 10.23 -5.35
N ILE A 24 4.32 9.57 -4.20
CA ILE A 24 3.41 9.70 -3.04
C ILE A 24 3.31 11.15 -2.59
N ALA A 25 4.44 11.83 -2.42
CA ALA A 25 4.52 13.21 -1.93
C ALA A 25 3.70 14.20 -2.78
N ALA A 26 3.65 14.02 -4.09
CA ALA A 26 2.85 14.86 -4.99
C ALA A 26 1.33 14.74 -4.75
N THR A 27 0.88 13.67 -4.10
CA THR A 27 -0.54 13.39 -3.87
C THR A 27 -0.99 13.88 -2.48
N VAL A 28 -0.09 13.98 -1.53
CA VAL A 28 -0.41 14.32 -0.12
C VAL A 28 -1.14 15.66 -0.01
N ASN A 29 -0.56 16.74 -0.51
CA ASN A 29 -1.19 18.07 -0.39
C ASN A 29 -2.54 18.16 -1.12
N PRO A 30 -2.71 17.67 -2.37
CA PRO A 30 -4.03 17.58 -2.99
C PRO A 30 -5.06 16.80 -2.16
N THR A 31 -4.66 15.72 -1.50
CA THR A 31 -5.55 14.91 -0.64
C THR A 31 -5.94 15.68 0.61
N ARG A 32 -5.01 16.35 1.27
CA ARG A 32 -5.27 17.15 2.47
C ARG A 32 -6.24 18.30 2.23
N VAL A 33 -6.15 18.98 1.07
CA VAL A 33 -6.98 20.15 0.75
C VAL A 33 -8.31 19.82 0.09
N ALA A 34 -8.46 18.60 -0.46
CA ALA A 34 -9.73 18.17 -1.04
C ALA A 34 -10.82 18.07 0.04
N SER A 35 -12.04 18.42 -0.29
CA SER A 35 -13.19 18.23 0.60
C SER A 35 -13.57 16.74 0.71
N ASP A 36 -14.25 16.37 1.81
CA ASP A 36 -14.77 15.01 2.01
C ASP A 36 -15.69 14.59 0.87
N SER A 37 -16.53 15.53 0.39
CA SER A 37 -17.45 15.27 -0.72
C SER A 37 -16.73 15.00 -2.03
N GLU A 38 -15.60 15.65 -2.31
CA GLU A 38 -14.77 15.39 -3.49
C GLU A 38 -14.10 14.03 -3.39
N LEU A 39 -13.49 13.70 -2.23
CA LEU A 39 -12.87 12.41 -2.01
C LEU A 39 -13.89 11.27 -2.09
N ALA A 40 -15.05 11.43 -1.46
CA ALA A 40 -16.14 10.46 -1.53
C ALA A 40 -16.67 10.28 -2.96
N HIS A 41 -16.86 11.37 -3.71
CA HIS A 41 -17.28 11.31 -5.11
C HIS A 41 -16.29 10.50 -5.95
N PHE A 42 -15.00 10.78 -5.86
CA PHE A 42 -13.98 10.01 -6.57
C PHE A 42 -13.94 8.54 -6.12
N GLY A 43 -14.11 8.28 -4.82
CA GLY A 43 -14.20 6.92 -4.29
C GLY A 43 -15.35 6.14 -4.94
N ILE A 44 -16.56 6.70 -4.98
CA ILE A 44 -17.74 6.10 -5.61
C ILE A 44 -17.48 5.78 -7.09
N GLU A 45 -16.89 6.73 -7.83
CA GLU A 45 -16.58 6.51 -9.25
C GLU A 45 -15.60 5.33 -9.44
N ARG A 46 -14.59 5.20 -8.57
CA ARG A 46 -13.63 4.08 -8.60
C ARG A 46 -14.29 2.75 -8.23
N MET A 47 -15.12 2.74 -7.21
CA MET A 47 -15.88 1.54 -6.82
C MET A 47 -16.80 1.06 -7.96
N ARG A 48 -17.49 1.98 -8.65
CA ARG A 48 -18.31 1.66 -9.81
C ARG A 48 -17.48 1.13 -10.98
N GLU A 49 -16.30 1.69 -11.21
CA GLU A 49 -15.38 1.21 -12.23
C GLU A 49 -14.88 -0.20 -11.90
N ALA A 50 -14.45 -0.44 -10.66
CA ALA A 50 -14.03 -1.75 -10.17
C ALA A 50 -15.14 -2.80 -10.33
N LEU A 51 -16.37 -2.47 -9.93
CA LEU A 51 -17.52 -3.37 -10.07
C LEU A 51 -17.80 -3.72 -11.53
N ARG A 52 -17.72 -2.75 -12.45
CA ARG A 52 -17.87 -3.02 -13.90
C ARG A 52 -16.80 -3.96 -14.46
N ASN A 53 -15.64 -4.01 -13.82
CA ASN A 53 -14.55 -4.90 -14.15
C ASN A 53 -14.58 -6.22 -13.34
N GLY A 54 -15.65 -6.49 -12.59
CA GLY A 54 -15.88 -7.76 -11.89
C GLY A 54 -15.43 -7.78 -10.43
N THR A 55 -14.90 -6.68 -9.88
CA THR A 55 -14.50 -6.60 -8.49
C THR A 55 -15.73 -6.43 -7.59
N THR A 56 -15.97 -7.37 -6.70
CA THR A 56 -17.08 -7.36 -5.72
C THR A 56 -16.64 -7.08 -4.30
N HIS A 57 -15.34 -7.21 -4.03
CA HIS A 57 -14.68 -6.89 -2.77
C HIS A 57 -13.33 -6.25 -3.07
N MET A 58 -12.92 -5.26 -2.28
CA MET A 58 -11.66 -4.56 -2.46
C MET A 58 -11.06 -4.16 -1.13
N GLU A 59 -9.77 -3.94 -1.10
CA GLU A 59 -9.10 -3.28 -0.01
C GLU A 59 -8.94 -1.79 -0.34
N ALA A 60 -9.22 -0.94 0.64
CA ALA A 60 -8.98 0.49 0.56
C ALA A 60 -7.95 0.88 1.62
N LYS A 61 -6.80 1.37 1.15
CA LYS A 61 -5.71 1.84 2.01
C LYS A 61 -5.75 3.36 2.14
N SER A 62 -5.50 3.88 3.34
CA SER A 62 -5.15 5.29 3.56
C SER A 62 -3.73 5.59 3.05
N GLY A 63 -2.93 6.43 3.69
CA GLY A 63 -1.51 6.57 3.35
C GLY A 63 -1.17 7.74 2.41
N TYR A 64 -2.13 8.61 2.15
CA TYR A 64 -1.93 9.86 1.40
C TYR A 64 -2.22 11.11 2.23
N GLY A 65 -2.44 10.95 3.53
CA GLY A 65 -2.50 12.03 4.50
C GLY A 65 -1.13 12.33 5.10
N LEU A 66 -0.47 11.29 5.56
CA LEU A 66 0.81 11.35 6.28
C LEU A 66 0.77 12.31 7.47
N ASP A 67 -0.38 12.43 8.11
CA ASP A 67 -0.62 13.04 9.41
C ASP A 67 -1.86 12.40 10.06
N THR A 68 -1.96 12.49 11.38
CA THR A 68 -3.01 11.83 12.17
C THR A 68 -4.41 12.21 11.68
N ASP A 69 -4.71 13.48 11.55
CA ASP A 69 -6.05 13.97 11.23
C ASP A 69 -6.51 13.53 9.85
N THR A 70 -5.61 13.60 8.87
CA THR A 70 -5.94 13.23 7.48
C THR A 70 -6.07 11.71 7.33
N GLU A 71 -5.23 10.91 7.98
CA GLU A 71 -5.32 9.45 7.93
C GLU A 71 -6.65 8.97 8.55
N LEU A 72 -7.05 9.48 9.72
CA LEU A 72 -8.36 9.22 10.34
C LEU A 72 -9.51 9.62 9.41
N ARG A 73 -9.41 10.78 8.79
CA ARG A 73 -10.40 11.32 7.86
C ARG A 73 -10.57 10.41 6.62
N LEU A 74 -9.47 9.95 6.04
CA LEU A 74 -9.50 9.04 4.88
C LEU A 74 -10.19 7.72 5.21
N LEU A 75 -9.90 7.14 6.38
CA LEU A 75 -10.57 5.93 6.86
C LEU A 75 -12.06 6.15 7.10
N SER A 76 -12.45 7.27 7.70
CA SER A 76 -13.87 7.61 7.91
C SER A 76 -14.65 7.76 6.59
N ILE A 77 -14.03 8.40 5.58
CA ILE A 77 -14.64 8.50 4.25
C ILE A 77 -14.80 7.11 3.63
N ALA A 78 -13.76 6.27 3.69
CA ALA A 78 -13.79 4.93 3.14
C ALA A 78 -14.84 4.03 3.85
N GLU A 79 -14.99 4.16 5.16
CA GLU A 79 -16.05 3.49 5.93
C GLU A 79 -17.43 3.88 5.43
N GLY A 80 -17.69 5.17 5.27
CA GLY A 80 -18.94 5.66 4.69
C GLY A 80 -19.22 5.13 3.28
N LEU A 81 -18.18 4.96 2.47
CA LEU A 81 -18.29 4.37 1.14
C LEU A 81 -18.58 2.86 1.19
N SER A 82 -18.00 2.14 2.13
CA SER A 82 -18.19 0.69 2.29
C SER A 82 -19.64 0.32 2.64
N ALA A 83 -20.39 1.25 3.22
CA ALA A 83 -21.80 1.08 3.55
C ALA A 83 -22.77 1.29 2.38
N ILE A 84 -22.28 1.71 1.20
CA ILE A 84 -23.15 1.96 0.03
C ILE A 84 -23.54 0.63 -0.62
N GLU A 85 -24.85 0.32 -0.58
CA GLU A 85 -25.40 -0.87 -1.20
C GLU A 85 -25.08 -0.95 -2.71
N ARG A 86 -24.86 -2.18 -3.19
CA ARG A 86 -24.59 -2.51 -4.61
C ARG A 86 -23.25 -1.97 -5.15
N LEU A 87 -22.36 -1.53 -4.28
CA LEU A 87 -20.95 -1.31 -4.58
C LEU A 87 -20.10 -2.42 -3.97
N PRO A 88 -18.83 -2.58 -4.37
CA PRO A 88 -17.93 -3.53 -3.75
C PRO A 88 -17.84 -3.32 -2.24
N SER A 89 -17.86 -4.40 -1.46
CA SER A 89 -17.50 -4.31 -0.05
C SER A 89 -16.01 -4.01 0.10
N MET A 90 -15.61 -3.46 1.25
CA MET A 90 -14.22 -3.05 1.48
C MET A 90 -13.67 -3.57 2.80
N ASP A 91 -12.41 -4.00 2.79
CA ASP A 91 -11.53 -4.02 3.96
C ASP A 91 -10.77 -2.70 4.01
N LEU A 92 -10.66 -2.12 5.20
CA LEU A 92 -10.03 -0.82 5.40
C LEU A 92 -8.67 -1.01 6.08
N THR A 93 -7.63 -0.49 5.45
CA THR A 93 -6.24 -0.62 5.90
C THR A 93 -5.64 0.75 6.16
N TRP A 94 -5.09 0.94 7.35
CA TRP A 94 -4.27 2.10 7.65
C TRP A 94 -2.87 1.91 7.11
N LEU A 95 -2.40 2.86 6.29
CA LEU A 95 -1.07 2.88 5.69
C LEU A 95 -0.34 4.20 6.02
N GLY A 96 -0.30 4.60 7.30
CA GLY A 96 0.41 5.81 7.73
C GLY A 96 1.91 5.74 7.41
N ALA A 97 2.50 4.55 7.51
CA ALA A 97 3.90 4.30 7.15
C ALA A 97 4.10 4.09 5.63
N HIS A 98 3.62 5.02 4.79
CA HIS A 98 3.71 4.95 3.34
C HIS A 98 4.87 5.79 2.78
N ALA A 99 5.09 6.96 3.34
CA ALA A 99 6.21 7.84 3.03
C ALA A 99 6.43 8.80 4.19
N VAL A 100 7.55 9.53 4.16
CA VAL A 100 7.82 10.59 5.15
C VAL A 100 7.22 11.91 4.64
N PRO A 101 6.51 12.67 5.47
CA PRO A 101 6.03 14.00 5.11
C PRO A 101 7.15 14.93 4.69
N ILE A 102 6.88 15.81 3.72
CA ILE A 102 7.88 16.79 3.25
C ILE A 102 8.37 17.64 4.43
N GLY A 103 9.68 17.67 4.63
CA GLY A 103 10.35 18.42 5.69
C GLY A 103 10.53 17.64 7.00
N GLY A 104 9.98 16.43 7.11
CA GLY A 104 10.23 15.52 8.22
C GLY A 104 11.47 14.64 8.00
N THR A 105 11.89 13.95 9.07
CA THR A 105 12.86 12.87 9.00
C THR A 105 12.14 11.55 9.25
N ILE A 106 12.72 10.45 8.80
CA ILE A 106 12.11 9.13 8.98
C ILE A 106 11.96 8.79 10.47
N ASP A 107 12.99 9.06 11.28
CA ASP A 107 12.95 8.74 12.71
C ASP A 107 11.89 9.55 13.46
N SER A 108 11.77 10.87 13.17
CA SER A 108 10.74 11.69 13.80
C SER A 108 9.33 11.26 13.35
N TYR A 109 9.18 10.79 12.13
CA TYR A 109 7.89 10.33 11.63
C TYR A 109 7.51 8.95 12.18
N VAL A 110 8.45 8.04 12.35
CA VAL A 110 8.23 6.76 13.06
C VAL A 110 7.79 7.02 14.50
N GLU A 111 8.41 7.99 15.19
CA GLU A 111 8.00 8.39 16.54
C GLU A 111 6.55 8.94 16.54
N GLU A 112 6.19 9.80 15.60
CA GLU A 112 4.82 10.31 15.43
C GLU A 112 3.82 9.17 15.14
N ILE A 113 4.18 8.25 14.23
CA ILE A 113 3.36 7.07 13.92
C ILE A 113 3.06 6.27 15.18
N LEU A 114 4.07 5.97 15.99
CA LEU A 114 3.93 5.13 17.18
C LEU A 114 3.26 5.83 18.36
N SER A 115 3.54 7.14 18.54
CA SER A 115 3.06 7.88 19.71
C SER A 115 1.72 8.59 19.51
N GLU A 116 1.35 8.92 18.26
CA GLU A 116 0.17 9.72 17.95
C GLU A 116 -0.77 9.04 16.96
N GLN A 117 -0.30 8.68 15.76
CA GLN A 117 -1.18 8.16 14.71
C GLN A 117 -1.77 6.80 15.10
N LEU A 118 -0.94 5.81 15.43
CA LEU A 118 -1.41 4.47 15.77
C LEU A 118 -2.40 4.47 16.94
N PRO A 119 -2.14 5.13 18.08
CA PRO A 119 -3.14 5.27 19.13
C PRO A 119 -4.48 5.86 18.66
N ALA A 120 -4.45 6.89 17.82
CA ALA A 120 -5.65 7.52 17.29
C ALA A 120 -6.42 6.60 16.33
N ILE A 121 -5.72 5.84 15.48
CA ILE A 121 -6.29 4.82 14.58
C ILE A 121 -6.97 3.71 15.40
N LEU A 122 -6.34 3.25 16.47
CA LEU A 122 -6.91 2.23 17.35
C LEU A 122 -8.15 2.74 18.10
N ASP A 123 -8.12 4.00 18.55
CA ASP A 123 -9.28 4.63 19.20
C ASP A 123 -10.45 4.84 18.22
N GLN A 124 -10.16 5.18 16.97
CA GLN A 124 -11.17 5.29 15.91
C GLN A 124 -11.82 3.92 15.60
N GLY A 125 -11.07 2.83 15.62
CA GLY A 125 -11.58 1.46 15.46
C GLY A 125 -12.15 1.11 14.08
N ILE A 126 -11.79 1.86 13.03
CA ILE A 126 -12.25 1.65 11.64
C ILE A 126 -11.32 0.72 10.87
N ALA A 127 -10.01 0.92 10.99
CA ALA A 127 -9.04 0.09 10.28
C ALA A 127 -9.05 -1.34 10.78
N ARG A 128 -9.11 -2.30 9.86
CA ARG A 128 -8.92 -3.72 10.14
C ARG A 128 -7.45 -4.11 10.15
N SER A 129 -6.67 -3.50 9.27
CA SER A 129 -5.26 -3.83 9.07
C SER A 129 -4.39 -2.58 9.16
N ALA A 130 -3.12 -2.80 9.52
CA ALA A 130 -2.04 -1.84 9.34
C ALA A 130 -1.09 -2.34 8.26
N ASP A 131 -0.53 -1.40 7.49
CA ASP A 131 0.39 -1.66 6.39
C ASP A 131 1.61 -0.73 6.48
N VAL A 132 2.75 -1.18 6.02
CA VAL A 132 4.02 -0.44 6.00
C VAL A 132 4.69 -0.61 4.65
N PHE A 133 5.26 0.46 4.11
CA PHE A 133 6.13 0.40 2.93
C PHE A 133 7.58 0.11 3.35
N CYS A 134 7.89 -1.18 3.47
CA CYS A 134 9.20 -1.70 3.85
C CYS A 134 10.08 -1.83 2.61
N GLU A 135 10.84 -0.77 2.31
CA GLU A 135 11.66 -0.68 1.11
C GLU A 135 12.91 0.17 1.39
N PRO A 136 14.10 -0.16 0.89
CA PRO A 136 15.27 0.70 0.99
C PRO A 136 15.01 2.11 0.45
N GLY A 137 15.23 3.12 1.30
CA GLY A 137 14.90 4.52 1.01
C GLY A 137 13.54 4.99 1.54
N TRP A 138 12.72 4.08 2.05
CA TRP A 138 11.50 4.33 2.82
C TRP A 138 11.67 3.83 4.26
N PHE A 139 10.81 2.93 4.74
CA PHE A 139 10.95 2.38 6.09
C PHE A 139 11.88 1.16 6.07
N SER A 140 12.86 1.13 6.97
CA SER A 140 13.75 -0.02 7.13
C SER A 140 13.00 -1.25 7.67
N VAL A 141 13.64 -2.42 7.60
CA VAL A 141 13.12 -3.66 8.18
C VAL A 141 12.82 -3.47 9.68
N GLU A 142 13.74 -2.86 10.44
CA GLU A 142 13.59 -2.63 11.87
C GLU A 142 12.45 -1.65 12.18
N GLN A 143 12.36 -0.53 11.46
CA GLN A 143 11.29 0.44 11.62
C GLN A 143 9.92 -0.16 11.28
N SER A 144 9.87 -0.96 10.21
CA SER A 144 8.67 -1.68 9.81
C SER A 144 8.24 -2.71 10.86
N GLU A 145 9.21 -3.44 11.43
CA GLU A 145 8.97 -4.40 12.50
C GLU A 145 8.36 -3.73 13.73
N ASP A 146 8.91 -2.60 14.17
CA ASP A 146 8.44 -1.86 15.33
C ASP A 146 6.99 -1.38 15.14
N ILE A 147 6.68 -0.77 13.98
CA ILE A 147 5.34 -0.28 13.65
C ILE A 147 4.34 -1.44 13.60
N LEU A 148 4.69 -2.53 12.93
CA LEU A 148 3.80 -3.68 12.76
C LEU A 148 3.58 -4.43 14.06
N LYS A 149 4.62 -4.61 14.89
CA LYS A 149 4.46 -5.21 16.24
C LYS A 149 3.54 -4.37 17.14
N ALA A 150 3.68 -3.05 17.09
CA ALA A 150 2.80 -2.14 17.83
C ALA A 150 1.37 -2.22 17.32
N SER A 151 1.16 -2.27 16.01
CA SER A 151 -0.14 -2.42 15.37
C SER A 151 -0.83 -3.72 15.74
N ARG A 152 -0.11 -4.85 15.73
CA ARG A 152 -0.60 -6.16 16.17
C ARG A 152 -1.01 -6.16 17.64
N LYS A 153 -0.21 -5.53 18.49
CA LYS A 153 -0.52 -5.37 19.91
C LYS A 153 -1.83 -4.60 20.11
N GLY A 154 -2.14 -3.66 19.21
CA GLY A 154 -3.39 -2.93 19.16
C GLY A 154 -4.57 -3.72 18.56
N GLY A 155 -4.33 -4.92 18.04
CA GLY A 155 -5.38 -5.80 17.48
C GLY A 155 -5.58 -5.70 15.98
N LEU A 156 -4.71 -4.99 15.24
CA LEU A 156 -4.78 -4.91 13.78
C LEU A 156 -4.14 -6.14 13.12
N ASP A 157 -4.72 -6.59 12.01
CA ASP A 157 -4.08 -7.48 11.07
C ASP A 157 -2.92 -6.76 10.39
N LEU A 158 -1.90 -7.50 9.95
CA LEU A 158 -0.69 -6.91 9.36
C LEU A 158 -0.61 -7.17 7.87
N ARG A 159 -0.21 -6.15 7.13
CA ARG A 159 0.14 -6.19 5.71
C ARG A 159 1.44 -5.45 5.47
N MET A 160 2.08 -5.69 4.36
CA MET A 160 3.34 -5.02 4.01
C MET A 160 3.41 -4.79 2.50
N HIS A 161 3.96 -3.65 2.08
CA HIS A 161 4.56 -3.47 0.76
C HIS A 161 6.04 -3.82 0.90
N ILE A 162 6.53 -4.75 0.09
CA ILE A 162 7.89 -5.27 0.21
C ILE A 162 8.54 -5.45 -1.15
N ASP A 163 9.85 -5.25 -1.17
CA ASP A 163 10.72 -5.68 -2.27
C ASP A 163 10.17 -5.27 -3.65
N GLU A 164 9.61 -4.06 -3.74
CA GLU A 164 9.03 -3.51 -4.97
C GLU A 164 10.12 -3.16 -5.99
N PHE A 165 11.23 -2.61 -5.51
CA PHE A 165 12.34 -2.14 -6.35
C PHE A 165 13.63 -2.94 -6.17
N VAL A 166 13.83 -3.58 -5.01
CA VAL A 166 15.01 -4.39 -4.69
C VAL A 166 14.66 -5.37 -3.56
N ASP A 167 15.34 -6.51 -3.49
CA ASP A 167 15.26 -7.39 -2.31
C ASP A 167 15.86 -6.66 -1.08
N GLY A 168 14.98 -6.11 -0.27
CA GLY A 168 15.30 -5.35 0.94
C GLY A 168 15.20 -6.16 2.22
N GLY A 169 14.88 -7.45 2.15
CA GLY A 169 14.64 -8.33 3.29
C GLY A 169 13.19 -8.26 3.82
N GLY A 170 12.30 -7.56 3.12
CA GLY A 170 10.88 -7.44 3.48
C GLY A 170 10.18 -8.79 3.54
N GLY A 171 10.50 -9.71 2.61
CA GLY A 171 9.92 -11.05 2.58
C GLY A 171 10.28 -11.89 3.81
N VAL A 172 11.48 -11.76 4.34
CA VAL A 172 11.88 -12.45 5.59
C VAL A 172 11.08 -11.91 6.76
N LEU A 173 11.00 -10.58 6.92
CA LEU A 173 10.20 -9.95 7.97
C LEU A 173 8.72 -10.32 7.88
N ALA A 174 8.16 -10.34 6.67
CA ALA A 174 6.78 -10.74 6.43
C ALA A 174 6.48 -12.16 6.96
N ALA A 175 7.40 -13.11 6.68
CA ALA A 175 7.31 -14.47 7.18
C ALA A 175 7.42 -14.53 8.71
N GLU A 176 8.39 -13.85 9.30
CA GLU A 176 8.60 -13.80 10.76
C GLU A 176 7.40 -13.22 11.52
N LEU A 177 6.80 -12.20 10.93
CA LEU A 177 5.61 -11.56 11.51
C LEU A 177 4.30 -12.27 11.14
N ASN A 178 4.27 -13.30 10.32
CA ASN A 178 3.03 -13.91 9.84
C ASN A 178 2.00 -12.84 9.39
N VAL A 179 2.39 -11.98 8.47
CA VAL A 179 1.46 -10.97 7.96
C VAL A 179 0.39 -11.62 7.07
N VAL A 180 -0.76 -10.97 6.89
CA VAL A 180 -1.84 -11.51 6.05
C VAL A 180 -1.42 -11.52 4.58
N SER A 181 -0.80 -10.44 4.11
CA SER A 181 -0.24 -10.32 2.76
C SER A 181 1.03 -9.48 2.74
N ALA A 182 1.93 -9.86 1.85
CA ALA A 182 3.10 -9.10 1.51
C ALA A 182 2.99 -8.72 0.03
N ASP A 183 2.71 -7.45 -0.22
CA ASP A 183 2.32 -6.92 -1.52
C ASP A 183 3.56 -6.45 -2.30
N HIS A 184 3.47 -6.39 -3.63
CA HIS A 184 4.53 -6.31 -4.64
C HIS A 184 5.39 -7.56 -4.66
N ALA A 185 6.27 -7.75 -3.68
CA ALA A 185 7.17 -8.90 -3.58
C ALA A 185 7.88 -9.21 -4.92
N HIS A 186 8.16 -8.17 -5.72
CA HIS A 186 8.63 -8.30 -7.10
C HIS A 186 10.06 -8.87 -7.13
N TYR A 187 10.89 -8.41 -6.21
CA TYR A 187 12.30 -8.80 -6.09
C TYR A 187 12.59 -9.71 -4.89
N THR A 188 11.57 -10.14 -4.15
CA THR A 188 11.72 -11.09 -3.04
C THR A 188 12.41 -12.37 -3.52
N SER A 189 13.41 -12.86 -2.79
CA SER A 189 14.10 -14.11 -3.12
C SER A 189 13.19 -15.34 -2.98
N ASP A 190 13.52 -16.42 -3.68
CA ASP A 190 12.74 -17.66 -3.62
C ASP A 190 12.75 -18.29 -2.23
N ASP A 191 13.86 -18.19 -1.49
CA ASP A 191 13.94 -18.66 -0.10
C ASP A 191 13.00 -17.87 0.83
N ALA A 192 12.92 -16.56 0.65
CA ALA A 192 11.98 -15.73 1.42
C ALA A 192 10.52 -16.02 1.03
N ARG A 193 10.21 -16.23 -0.26
CA ARG A 193 8.86 -16.65 -0.71
C ARG A 193 8.45 -17.98 -0.11
N ALA A 194 9.37 -18.97 -0.10
CA ALA A 194 9.11 -20.25 0.53
C ALA A 194 8.78 -20.09 2.01
N SER A 195 9.57 -19.28 2.73
CA SER A 195 9.34 -18.98 4.14
C SER A 195 7.99 -18.27 4.37
N MET A 196 7.62 -17.32 3.50
CA MET A 196 6.32 -16.66 3.52
C MET A 196 5.18 -17.68 3.34
N HIS A 197 5.30 -18.58 2.37
CA HIS A 197 4.30 -19.63 2.14
C HIS A 197 4.16 -20.57 3.36
N GLU A 198 5.28 -21.05 3.91
CA GLU A 198 5.30 -21.92 5.10
C GLU A 198 4.67 -21.24 6.32
N SER A 199 4.81 -19.93 6.42
CA SER A 199 4.21 -19.10 7.49
C SER A 199 2.75 -18.70 7.19
N GLY A 200 2.18 -19.10 6.05
CA GLY A 200 0.81 -18.77 5.66
C GLY A 200 0.62 -17.34 5.14
N VAL A 201 1.70 -16.65 4.78
CA VAL A 201 1.66 -15.31 4.20
C VAL A 201 1.31 -15.39 2.71
N ASN A 202 0.34 -14.60 2.26
CA ASN A 202 0.01 -14.48 0.85
C ASN A 202 0.99 -13.54 0.14
N THR A 203 1.62 -14.01 -0.96
CA THR A 203 2.39 -13.14 -1.85
C THR A 203 1.42 -12.38 -2.76
N GLY A 204 1.31 -11.07 -2.56
CA GLY A 204 0.42 -10.20 -3.33
C GLY A 204 1.14 -9.56 -4.52
N PHE A 205 1.01 -10.13 -5.72
CA PHE A 205 1.55 -9.50 -6.92
C PHE A 205 0.66 -8.37 -7.41
N LEU A 206 1.30 -7.26 -7.82
CA LEU A 206 0.63 -6.04 -8.28
C LEU A 206 1.10 -5.67 -9.70
N PRO A 207 0.72 -6.46 -10.73
CA PRO A 207 1.29 -6.36 -12.08
C PRO A 207 1.03 -5.02 -12.78
N GLY A 208 0.07 -4.25 -12.30
CA GLY A 208 -0.21 -2.90 -12.81
C GLY A 208 0.92 -1.91 -12.58
N THR A 209 1.65 -2.05 -11.47
CA THR A 209 2.77 -1.17 -11.14
C THR A 209 3.97 -1.38 -12.08
N PRO A 210 4.56 -2.56 -12.24
CA PRO A 210 5.63 -2.77 -13.20
C PRO A 210 5.20 -2.48 -14.65
N TYR A 211 3.95 -2.78 -15.03
CA TYR A 211 3.42 -2.38 -16.34
C TYR A 211 3.47 -0.85 -16.54
N ALA A 212 3.02 -0.07 -15.56
CA ALA A 212 3.01 1.39 -15.62
C ALA A 212 4.43 2.00 -15.60
N MET A 213 5.41 1.25 -15.10
CA MET A 213 6.82 1.65 -15.02
C MET A 213 7.66 1.16 -16.20
N GLY A 214 7.15 0.21 -17.00
CA GLY A 214 7.90 -0.41 -18.09
C GLY A 214 8.87 -1.47 -17.62
N GLU A 215 8.63 -2.05 -16.46
CA GLU A 215 9.42 -3.12 -15.84
C GLU A 215 8.91 -4.51 -16.24
N ASN A 216 9.67 -5.54 -15.91
CA ASN A 216 9.25 -6.92 -16.13
C ASN A 216 8.04 -7.26 -15.25
N TYR A 217 7.22 -8.22 -15.71
CA TYR A 217 6.14 -8.76 -14.87
C TYR A 217 6.68 -9.54 -13.67
N PRO A 218 5.91 -9.62 -12.57
CA PRO A 218 6.27 -10.41 -11.41
C PRO A 218 6.48 -11.91 -11.74
N PRO A 219 7.28 -12.64 -10.94
CA PRO A 219 7.63 -14.04 -11.21
C PRO A 219 6.51 -15.02 -10.82
N PHE A 220 5.31 -14.91 -11.41
CA PHE A 220 4.17 -15.80 -11.12
C PHE A 220 4.49 -17.29 -11.32
N ALA A 221 5.32 -17.61 -12.32
CA ALA A 221 5.64 -18.97 -12.65
C ALA A 221 6.28 -19.71 -11.47
N HIS A 222 7.17 -19.06 -10.73
CA HIS A 222 7.82 -19.64 -9.56
C HIS A 222 6.81 -20.05 -8.48
N CYS A 223 5.79 -19.22 -8.23
CA CYS A 223 4.75 -19.55 -7.27
C CYS A 223 3.88 -20.72 -7.75
N LEU A 224 3.57 -20.79 -9.04
CA LEU A 224 2.81 -21.90 -9.63
C LEU A 224 3.59 -23.21 -9.61
N GLU A 225 4.88 -23.18 -9.94
CA GLU A 225 5.75 -24.36 -9.99
C GLU A 225 6.00 -24.96 -8.60
N ASN A 226 6.01 -24.12 -7.55
CA ASN A 226 6.27 -24.54 -6.18
C ASN A 226 4.99 -24.67 -5.33
N ASP A 227 3.81 -24.46 -5.91
CA ASP A 227 2.52 -24.47 -5.20
C ASP A 227 2.47 -23.48 -4.02
N TRP A 228 3.16 -22.34 -4.15
CA TRP A 228 3.15 -21.30 -3.14
C TRP A 228 1.88 -20.45 -3.23
N MET A 229 1.40 -19.99 -2.09
CA MET A 229 0.22 -19.13 -2.02
C MET A 229 0.51 -17.76 -2.58
N TRP A 230 -0.31 -17.31 -3.53
CA TRP A 230 -0.22 -16.00 -4.13
C TRP A 230 -1.58 -15.47 -4.59
N SER A 231 -1.64 -14.19 -4.77
CA SER A 231 -2.76 -13.49 -5.40
C SER A 231 -2.25 -12.33 -6.25
N PHE A 232 -3.15 -11.68 -6.98
CA PHE A 232 -2.82 -10.42 -7.65
C PHE A 232 -3.94 -9.41 -7.49
N ALA A 233 -3.56 -8.12 -7.53
CA ALA A 233 -4.48 -6.99 -7.45
C ALA A 233 -4.05 -5.87 -8.38
N SER A 234 -4.90 -4.85 -8.51
CA SER A 234 -4.68 -3.76 -9.46
C SER A 234 -3.62 -2.76 -9.00
N ASP A 235 -3.40 -2.63 -7.69
CA ASP A 235 -2.63 -1.53 -7.13
C ASP A 235 -3.07 -0.17 -7.69
N PHE A 236 -4.40 0.05 -7.70
CA PHE A 236 -4.93 1.30 -8.20
C PHE A 236 -4.46 2.46 -7.33
N ASN A 237 -3.57 3.24 -7.87
CA ASN A 237 -3.00 4.41 -7.22
C ASN A 237 -2.74 5.52 -8.25
N PRO A 238 -2.25 6.68 -7.82
CA PRO A 238 -1.92 7.75 -8.73
C PRO A 238 -0.97 7.40 -9.89
N ASN A 239 -0.12 6.41 -9.80
CA ASN A 239 0.80 5.98 -10.87
C ASN A 239 0.22 4.84 -11.72
N CYS A 240 -0.55 3.94 -11.12
CA CYS A 240 -1.25 2.84 -11.78
C CYS A 240 -2.75 3.09 -11.75
N ARG A 241 -3.36 3.44 -12.87
CA ARG A 241 -4.74 3.93 -12.94
C ARG A 241 -5.73 2.93 -13.53
N THR A 242 -5.38 1.65 -13.56
CA THR A 242 -6.31 0.61 -14.00
C THR A 242 -6.99 -0.07 -12.81
N LEU A 243 -8.31 -0.30 -12.94
CA LEU A 243 -9.10 -1.15 -12.05
C LEU A 243 -9.59 -2.40 -12.79
N SER A 244 -9.02 -2.67 -13.97
CA SER A 244 -9.39 -3.82 -14.79
C SER A 244 -8.46 -5.00 -14.48
N LEU A 245 -8.85 -5.87 -13.55
CA LEU A 245 -8.13 -7.12 -13.31
C LEU A 245 -8.01 -8.01 -14.57
N PRO A 246 -9.02 -8.09 -15.47
CA PRO A 246 -8.86 -8.81 -16.72
C PRO A 246 -7.82 -8.23 -17.68
N PHE A 247 -7.38 -6.99 -17.48
CA PHE A 247 -6.31 -6.37 -18.28
C PHE A 247 -4.93 -6.70 -17.72
N LEU A 248 -4.81 -6.91 -16.43
CA LEU A 248 -3.55 -7.20 -15.73
C LEU A 248 -3.20 -8.67 -15.78
#